data_a6bf767c36400673992cd0a7bd7abfb2
#
_entry.id   a6bf767c36400673992cd0a7bd7abfb2
#
_cell.length_a   1.000
_cell.length_b   1.000
_cell.length_c   1.000
_cell.angle_alpha   90.00
_cell.angle_beta   90.00
_cell.angle_gamma   90.00
#
_symmetry.space_group_name_H-M   'P 1'
#
loop_
_entity.id
_entity.type
_entity.pdbx_description
1 polymer ?
#
loop_
_entity_poly.entity_id
_entity_poly.type
_entity_poly.pdbx_seq_one_letter_code
_entity_poly.pdbx_strand_id
1 'polypeptide(L)'
;MIMGDIQNPSETSHYVTDAYYSDLMAAFTGWDDTDRLCLDPVVQGRAYALLYQEARYLDQGQFKKWLDLFAPQCAYWIPGTWNRGDPRREITFAFHDRRQLEDRVYRLETGYAWSQQPASRTSRL
;
A
#
# COMPACT_ATOMS: atom_id res chain seq x y z
N MET A 1 -11.68 12.89 -26.02
CA MET A 1 -11.60 11.46 -25.81
C MET A 1 -12.36 10.72 -26.88
N ILE A 2 -11.78 9.73 -27.41
CA ILE A 2 -12.42 8.86 -28.36
C ILE A 2 -13.18 7.80 -27.59
N MET A 3 -14.37 7.48 -28.04
CA MET A 3 -15.18 6.47 -27.37
C MET A 3 -14.46 5.12 -27.26
N GLY A 4 -13.63 4.81 -28.24
CA GLY A 4 -12.80 3.63 -28.16
C GLY A 4 -11.81 3.62 -27.01
N ASP A 5 -11.62 4.76 -26.37
CA ASP A 5 -10.75 4.87 -25.21
C ASP A 5 -11.42 4.47 -23.92
N ILE A 6 -12.68 4.11 -23.96
CA ILE A 6 -13.33 3.48 -22.82
C ILE A 6 -12.75 2.10 -22.70
N GLN A 7 -11.77 1.99 -21.85
CA GLN A 7 -11.00 0.77 -21.71
C GLN A 7 -11.58 -0.10 -20.60
N ASN A 8 -11.30 -1.37 -20.71
CA ASN A 8 -11.60 -2.31 -19.65
C ASN A 8 -10.86 -1.84 -18.39
N PRO A 9 -11.55 -1.69 -17.26
CA PRO A 9 -10.90 -1.28 -16.01
C PRO A 9 -9.70 -2.15 -15.62
N SER A 10 -9.71 -3.42 -15.99
CA SER A 10 -8.58 -4.30 -15.71
C SER A 10 -7.32 -3.97 -16.52
N GLU A 11 -7.47 -3.21 -17.59
CA GLU A 11 -6.33 -2.78 -18.42
C GLU A 11 -5.79 -1.43 -18.00
N THR A 12 -6.63 -0.54 -17.51
CA THR A 12 -6.27 0.83 -17.18
C THR A 12 -6.11 1.07 -15.69
N SER A 13 -6.82 0.29 -14.89
CA SER A 13 -6.68 0.37 -13.45
C SER A 13 -5.47 -0.43 -13.02
N HIS A 14 -4.85 0.00 -11.96
CA HIS A 14 -3.62 -0.59 -11.47
C HIS A 14 -3.92 -1.82 -10.61
N TYR A 15 -4.45 -2.84 -11.26
CA TYR A 15 -4.72 -4.11 -10.60
C TYR A 15 -3.45 -4.92 -10.39
N VAL A 16 -3.46 -5.73 -9.36
CA VAL A 16 -2.45 -6.77 -9.17
C VAL A 16 -2.75 -7.90 -10.14
N THR A 17 -1.93 -8.05 -11.17
CA THR A 17 -2.03 -9.15 -12.12
C THR A 17 -1.45 -10.43 -11.51
N ASP A 18 -1.78 -11.59 -12.11
CA ASP A 18 -1.20 -12.84 -11.65
C ASP A 18 0.33 -12.85 -11.77
N ALA A 19 0.87 -12.29 -12.85
CA ALA A 19 2.32 -12.19 -13.03
C ALA A 19 2.96 -11.32 -11.95
N TYR A 20 2.40 -10.15 -11.68
CA TYR A 20 2.90 -9.28 -10.62
C TYR A 20 2.81 -9.94 -9.25
N TYR A 21 1.70 -10.62 -8.97
CA TYR A 21 1.53 -11.34 -7.72
C TYR A 21 2.59 -12.42 -7.54
N SER A 22 2.85 -13.20 -8.58
CA SER A 22 3.88 -14.25 -8.53
C SER A 22 5.27 -13.68 -8.30
N ASP A 23 5.61 -12.58 -8.98
CA ASP A 23 6.88 -11.90 -8.79
C ASP A 23 7.01 -11.34 -7.38
N LEU A 24 5.93 -10.78 -6.85
CA LEU A 24 5.90 -10.23 -5.51
C LEU A 24 6.13 -11.32 -4.46
N MET A 25 5.45 -12.45 -4.59
CA MET A 25 5.62 -13.56 -3.66
C MET A 25 7.04 -14.13 -3.71
N ALA A 26 7.62 -14.24 -4.90
CA ALA A 26 9.00 -14.68 -5.04
C ALA A 26 9.98 -13.69 -4.39
N ALA A 27 9.74 -12.39 -4.56
CA ALA A 27 10.60 -11.36 -3.99
C ALA A 27 10.57 -11.36 -2.45
N PHE A 28 9.45 -11.73 -1.86
CA PHE A 28 9.30 -11.76 -0.42
C PHE A 28 9.70 -13.08 0.22
N THR A 29 10.15 -14.06 -0.54
CA THR A 29 10.67 -15.31 0.04
C THR A 29 11.93 -14.99 0.84
N GLY A 30 11.92 -15.28 2.13
CA GLY A 30 13.06 -15.04 3.02
C GLY A 30 13.36 -13.56 3.30
N TRP A 31 12.43 -12.68 3.11
CA TRP A 31 12.63 -11.24 3.31
C TRP A 31 12.96 -10.89 4.77
N ASP A 32 12.52 -11.72 5.71
CA ASP A 32 12.77 -11.51 7.13
C ASP A 32 14.05 -12.23 7.62
N ASP A 33 14.84 -12.76 6.72
CA ASP A 33 16.13 -13.34 7.06
C ASP A 33 17.08 -12.22 7.47
N THR A 34 17.68 -12.37 8.65
CA THR A 34 18.60 -11.36 9.19
C THR A 34 19.84 -11.16 8.35
N ASP A 35 20.24 -12.17 7.57
CA ASP A 35 21.38 -12.06 6.65
C ASP A 35 21.09 -11.13 5.46
N ARG A 36 19.83 -10.76 5.27
CA ARG A 36 19.39 -9.90 4.17
C ARG A 36 19.08 -8.48 4.62
N LEU A 37 19.46 -8.10 5.82
CA LEU A 37 19.28 -6.74 6.29
C LEU A 37 20.11 -5.77 5.46
N CYS A 38 19.50 -4.66 5.12
CA CYS A 38 20.21 -3.55 4.46
C CYS A 38 20.98 -2.76 5.53
N LEU A 39 22.29 -2.80 5.43
CA LEU A 39 23.17 -2.09 6.36
C LEU A 39 23.73 -0.77 5.80
N ASP A 40 23.31 -0.39 4.60
CA ASP A 40 23.72 0.88 4.00
C ASP A 40 23.01 2.03 4.70
N PRO A 41 23.73 2.94 5.39
CA PRO A 41 23.11 4.02 6.13
C PRO A 41 22.33 5.00 5.24
N VAL A 42 22.76 5.18 4.00
CA VAL A 42 22.06 6.09 3.07
C VAL A 42 20.70 5.53 2.69
N VAL A 43 20.66 4.24 2.35
CA VAL A 43 19.40 3.57 2.02
C VAL A 43 18.48 3.52 3.22
N GLN A 44 19.02 3.19 4.39
CA GLN A 44 18.23 3.18 5.63
C GLN A 44 17.65 4.55 5.94
N GLY A 45 18.43 5.61 5.80
CA GLY A 45 17.97 6.97 6.04
C GLY A 45 16.80 7.36 5.12
N ARG A 46 16.89 6.97 3.86
CA ARG A 46 15.81 7.21 2.90
C ARG A 46 14.54 6.44 3.25
N ALA A 47 14.70 5.19 3.66
CA ALA A 47 13.56 4.36 4.07
C ALA A 47 12.88 4.94 5.31
N TYR A 48 13.64 5.34 6.31
CA TYR A 48 13.07 5.97 7.52
C TYR A 48 12.36 7.27 7.18
N ALA A 49 12.95 8.11 6.33
CA ALA A 49 12.32 9.36 5.92
C ALA A 49 10.96 9.10 5.24
N LEU A 50 10.90 8.09 4.39
CA LEU A 50 9.66 7.70 3.72
C LEU A 50 8.60 7.23 4.74
N LEU A 51 8.99 6.39 5.68
CA LEU A 51 8.06 5.88 6.69
C LEU A 51 7.53 6.99 7.58
N TYR A 52 8.38 7.94 7.99
CA TYR A 52 7.95 9.08 8.78
C TYR A 52 7.02 10.00 7.99
N GLN A 53 7.31 10.21 6.72
CA GLN A 53 6.47 11.02 5.84
C GLN A 53 5.09 10.36 5.67
N GLU A 54 5.06 9.06 5.47
CA GLU A 54 3.81 8.30 5.40
C GLU A 54 2.97 8.50 6.65
N ALA A 55 3.57 8.30 7.81
CA ALA A 55 2.87 8.44 9.08
C ALA A 55 2.31 9.86 9.26
N ARG A 56 3.07 10.88 8.88
CA ARG A 56 2.63 12.26 8.98
C ARG A 56 1.46 12.57 8.06
N TYR A 57 1.49 12.08 6.85
CA TYR A 57 0.37 12.28 5.92
C TYR A 57 -0.92 11.66 6.47
N LEU A 58 -0.82 10.47 7.04
CA LEU A 58 -1.98 9.81 7.64
C LEU A 58 -2.49 10.58 8.86
N ASP A 59 -1.60 11.02 9.74
CA ASP A 59 -1.97 11.75 10.93
C ASP A 59 -2.59 13.11 10.62
N GLN A 60 -2.17 13.74 9.54
CA GLN A 60 -2.68 15.05 9.12
C GLN A 60 -3.87 14.95 8.19
N GLY A 61 -4.32 13.75 7.86
CA GLY A 61 -5.44 13.55 6.94
C GLY A 61 -5.12 13.91 5.49
N GLN A 62 -3.85 13.94 5.11
CA GLN A 62 -3.43 14.26 3.75
C GLN A 62 -3.39 12.97 2.92
N PHE A 63 -4.55 12.40 2.69
CA PHE A 63 -4.66 11.07 2.10
C PHE A 63 -4.24 11.02 0.63
N LYS A 64 -4.45 12.08 -0.12
CA LYS A 64 -3.97 12.12 -1.52
C LYS A 64 -2.45 12.12 -1.58
N LYS A 65 -1.79 12.85 -0.70
CA LYS A 65 -0.33 12.83 -0.61
C LYS A 65 0.19 11.47 -0.17
N TRP A 66 -0.53 10.84 0.76
CA TRP A 66 -0.21 9.47 1.17
C TRP A 66 -0.30 8.50 0.00
N LEU A 67 -1.38 8.60 -0.78
CA LEU A 67 -1.57 7.76 -1.96
C LEU A 67 -0.45 7.94 -2.99
N ASP A 68 0.03 9.16 -3.16
CA ASP A 68 1.10 9.47 -4.11
C ASP A 68 2.44 8.82 -3.75
N LEU A 69 2.59 8.32 -2.54
CA LEU A 69 3.78 7.56 -2.15
C LEU A 69 3.83 6.17 -2.79
N PHE A 70 2.72 5.68 -3.28
CA PHE A 70 2.62 4.34 -3.85
C PHE A 70 2.83 4.37 -5.36
N ALA A 71 3.53 3.36 -5.85
CA ALA A 71 3.69 3.18 -7.28
C ALA A 71 2.35 2.87 -7.95
N PRO A 72 2.22 3.14 -9.26
CA PRO A 72 1.00 2.77 -9.99
C PRO A 72 0.70 1.27 -9.91
N GLN A 73 1.72 0.44 -9.89
CA GLN A 73 1.56 -0.99 -9.64
C GLN A 73 2.12 -1.30 -8.26
N CYS A 74 1.24 -1.64 -7.34
CA CYS A 74 1.62 -1.89 -5.95
C CYS A 74 0.64 -2.86 -5.31
N ALA A 75 1.05 -3.37 -4.15
CA ALA A 75 0.17 -4.12 -3.27
C ALA A 75 0.35 -3.60 -1.85
N TYR A 76 -0.73 -3.13 -1.27
CA TYR A 76 -0.77 -2.72 0.13
C TYR A 76 -1.30 -3.91 0.93
N TRP A 77 -0.41 -4.56 1.66
CA TRP A 77 -0.71 -5.82 2.32
C TRP A 77 -0.43 -5.73 3.81
N ILE A 78 -1.46 -5.99 4.60
CA ILE A 78 -1.33 -6.14 6.04
C ILE A 78 -1.74 -7.57 6.37
N PRO A 79 -0.76 -8.46 6.60
CA PRO A 79 -1.07 -9.86 6.90
C PRO A 79 -1.76 -10.00 8.25
N GLY A 80 -2.68 -10.97 8.34
CA GLY A 80 -3.41 -11.25 9.56
C GLY A 80 -2.70 -12.25 10.48
N THR A 81 -1.60 -12.83 10.03
CA THR A 81 -0.85 -13.83 10.78
C THR A 81 0.63 -13.52 10.77
N TRP A 82 1.34 -14.07 11.75
CA TRP A 82 2.79 -13.91 11.83
C TRP A 82 3.54 -14.58 10.67
N ASN A 83 2.99 -15.65 10.14
CA ASN A 83 3.67 -16.41 9.10
C ASN A 83 3.68 -15.72 7.75
N ARG A 84 2.85 -14.71 7.60
CA ARG A 84 2.84 -13.91 6.36
C ARG A 84 2.80 -14.77 5.12
N GLY A 85 1.92 -15.77 5.15
CA GLY A 85 1.78 -16.69 4.06
C GLY A 85 1.18 -16.03 2.82
N ASP A 86 0.73 -16.86 1.91
CA ASP A 86 0.10 -16.39 0.67
C ASP A 86 -1.21 -15.66 0.97
N PRO A 87 -1.33 -14.34 0.64
CA PRO A 87 -2.55 -13.58 0.92
C PRO A 87 -3.79 -14.13 0.23
N ARG A 88 -3.63 -14.98 -0.78
CA ARG A 88 -4.77 -15.66 -1.41
C ARG A 88 -5.31 -16.81 -0.58
N ARG A 89 -4.54 -17.32 0.36
CA ARG A 89 -4.89 -18.49 1.17
C ARG A 89 -5.03 -18.16 2.64
N GLU A 90 -4.46 -17.05 3.08
CA GLU A 90 -4.44 -16.66 4.47
C GLU A 90 -5.38 -15.49 4.70
N ILE A 91 -5.87 -15.37 5.92
CA ILE A 91 -6.65 -14.20 6.33
C ILE A 91 -5.70 -13.00 6.39
N THR A 92 -6.09 -11.91 5.74
CA THR A 92 -5.36 -10.66 5.78
C THR A 92 -6.24 -9.56 6.35
N PHE A 93 -5.63 -8.57 7.02
CA PHE A 93 -6.35 -7.36 7.40
C PHE A 93 -6.61 -6.47 6.20
N ALA A 94 -5.67 -6.41 5.29
CA ALA A 94 -5.84 -5.68 4.04
C ALA A 94 -4.92 -6.27 2.97
N PHE A 95 -5.42 -6.33 1.77
CA PHE A 95 -4.62 -6.57 0.57
C PHE A 95 -5.27 -5.78 -0.55
N HIS A 96 -4.67 -4.62 -0.88
CA HIS A 96 -5.24 -3.68 -1.83
C HIS A 96 -4.25 -3.40 -2.96
N ASP A 97 -4.75 -3.39 -4.19
CA ASP A 97 -4.01 -2.83 -5.31
C ASP A 97 -4.14 -1.30 -5.33
N ARG A 98 -3.50 -0.66 -6.30
CA ARG A 98 -3.54 0.80 -6.43
C ARG A 98 -4.96 1.32 -6.57
N ARG A 99 -5.78 0.64 -7.34
CA ARG A 99 -7.16 1.06 -7.56
C ARG A 99 -7.97 1.02 -6.27
N GLN A 100 -7.83 -0.05 -5.51
CA GLN A 100 -8.52 -0.17 -4.23
C GLN A 100 -8.05 0.88 -3.23
N LEU A 101 -6.76 1.24 -3.26
CA LEU A 101 -6.25 2.35 -2.46
C LEU A 101 -6.86 3.69 -2.87
N GLU A 102 -7.01 3.93 -4.15
CA GLU A 102 -7.67 5.14 -4.66
C GLU A 102 -9.11 5.23 -4.18
N ASP A 103 -9.84 4.13 -4.25
CA ASP A 103 -11.21 4.07 -3.75
C ASP A 103 -11.28 4.33 -2.25
N ARG A 104 -10.34 3.77 -1.50
CA ARG A 104 -10.27 3.99 -0.06
C ARG A 104 -10.02 5.45 0.28
N VAL A 105 -9.09 6.09 -0.42
CA VAL A 105 -8.79 7.51 -0.21
C VAL A 105 -10.00 8.36 -0.55
N TYR A 106 -10.67 8.04 -1.65
CA TYR A 106 -11.90 8.75 -2.04
C TYR A 106 -12.94 8.69 -0.92
N ARG A 107 -13.18 7.52 -0.36
CA ARG A 107 -14.15 7.36 0.74
C ARG A 107 -13.74 8.14 1.98
N LEU A 108 -12.46 8.15 2.31
CA LEU A 108 -11.96 8.90 3.47
C LEU A 108 -12.16 10.39 3.29
N GLU A 109 -12.00 10.91 2.09
CA GLU A 109 -12.14 12.35 1.83
C GLU A 109 -13.59 12.80 1.69
N THR A 110 -14.48 11.96 1.16
CA THR A 110 -15.82 12.41 0.78
C THR A 110 -16.89 12.17 1.81
N GLY A 111 -16.76 11.16 2.62
CA GLY A 111 -17.87 10.84 3.52
C GLY A 111 -17.45 10.20 4.81
N TYR A 112 -16.51 9.32 4.73
CA TYR A 112 -16.14 8.51 5.87
C TYR A 112 -15.48 9.32 7.00
N ALA A 113 -14.84 10.42 6.65
CA ALA A 113 -14.18 11.28 7.64
C ALA A 113 -15.14 11.81 8.70
N TRP A 114 -16.41 11.88 8.40
CA TRP A 114 -17.43 12.33 9.33
C TRP A 114 -17.54 11.46 10.58
N SER A 115 -17.33 10.16 10.43
CA SER A 115 -17.50 9.20 11.52
C SER A 115 -16.25 9.04 12.36
N GLN A 116 -15.14 9.66 11.97
CA GLN A 116 -13.85 9.51 12.66
C GLN A 116 -13.33 10.85 13.16
N GLN A 117 -14.10 11.53 13.97
CA GLN A 117 -13.67 12.76 14.57
C GLN A 117 -13.68 12.64 16.08
N PRO A 118 -12.54 12.95 16.74
CA PRO A 118 -11.25 13.29 16.14
C PRO A 118 -10.60 12.11 15.45
N ALA A 119 -9.83 12.37 14.42
CA ALA A 119 -9.12 11.31 13.69
C ALA A 119 -8.09 10.63 14.58
N SER A 120 -7.93 9.33 14.40
CA SER A 120 -6.87 8.58 15.06
C SER A 120 -5.51 8.99 14.54
N ARG A 121 -4.52 8.94 15.41
CA ARG A 121 -3.14 9.24 15.04
C ARG A 121 -2.31 7.98 15.02
N THR A 122 -1.31 7.95 14.16
CA THR A 122 -0.35 6.87 14.07
C THR A 122 0.98 7.27 14.70
N SER A 123 1.70 6.30 15.18
CA SER A 123 3.03 6.50 15.74
C SER A 123 3.96 5.40 15.25
N ARG A 124 5.18 5.80 14.87
CA ARG A 124 6.21 4.85 14.43
C ARG A 124 7.48 5.12 15.21
N LEU A 125 7.87 4.15 15.96
CA LEU A 125 9.03 4.23 16.84
C LEU A 125 10.15 3.32 16.36
#